data_e71910ce092a29bb12be8d9fc7a37a4a
#
_entry.id   e71910ce092a29bb12be8d9fc7a37a4a
#
_cell.length_a   1.000
_cell.length_b   1.000
_cell.length_c   1.000
_cell.angle_alpha   90.00
_cell.angle_beta   90.00
_cell.angle_gamma   90.00
#
_symmetry.space_group_name_H-M   'P 1'
#
loop_
_entity.id
_entity.type
_entity.pdbx_description
1 polymer ?
#
loop_
_entity_poly.entity_id
_entity_poly.type
_entity_poly.pdbx_seq_one_letter_code
_entity_poly.pdbx_strand_id
1 'polypeptide(L)'
;MDLFESLDAVPEAYGPVAITIGKFDGVHSGHRAVLARLREVAADRGLRSVVVTFDRNPMSLLNPAACPQPLLSKEQKLERLATTDVDGSLVLTFDRALSEVSAEDFVSTVLAGALDTKVVLVGADFRFGARGAGDVALLRELGEVHGFEVVVIDDIALEEGRRVSSTFVRELLSEGRVAEAAQLLTAAHSVRGVVVLGQQRGRELGYPTANLDRNSEGFIPADGVYAAWLVVDGVRFAAAVSIGNNPTFDGVPEKQVEAHALDQDFDIYGKRVEIEFVEYVRGMVKYTTVEALIDQMCLDEVAVREILGVPAKETPKK
;
A
#
# COMPACT_ATOMS: atom_id res chain seq x y z
N MET A 1 -10.78 -2.78 14.84
CA MET A 1 -11.49 -2.33 13.61
C MET A 1 -12.34 -3.50 13.11
N ASP A 2 -13.65 -3.32 13.04
CA ASP A 2 -14.57 -4.31 12.42
C ASP A 2 -14.42 -4.23 10.89
N LEU A 3 -14.42 -5.37 10.20
CA LEU A 3 -14.26 -5.44 8.76
C LEU A 3 -15.51 -6.02 8.10
N PHE A 4 -16.11 -5.28 7.18
CA PHE A 4 -17.26 -5.69 6.38
C PHE A 4 -16.88 -5.71 4.90
N GLU A 5 -16.99 -6.84 4.23
CA GLU A 5 -16.63 -7.00 2.82
C GLU A 5 -17.83 -6.96 1.87
N SER A 6 -19.03 -6.71 2.41
CA SER A 6 -20.27 -6.46 1.67
C SER A 6 -21.25 -5.67 2.51
N LEU A 7 -22.26 -5.10 1.89
CA LEU A 7 -23.35 -4.41 2.61
C LEU A 7 -24.11 -5.36 3.54
N ASP A 8 -24.36 -6.57 3.08
CA ASP A 8 -25.08 -7.60 3.86
C ASP A 8 -24.30 -8.10 5.08
N ALA A 9 -22.98 -7.85 5.12
CA ALA A 9 -22.16 -8.19 6.27
C ALA A 9 -22.24 -7.16 7.40
N VAL A 10 -22.80 -5.97 7.14
CA VAL A 10 -22.99 -4.94 8.16
C VAL A 10 -24.20 -5.32 9.04
N PRO A 11 -24.02 -5.49 10.37
CA PRO A 11 -25.16 -5.79 11.24
C PRO A 11 -26.18 -4.65 11.25
N GLU A 12 -27.49 -4.95 11.26
CA GLU A 12 -28.57 -3.94 11.30
C GLU A 12 -28.42 -2.93 12.45
N ALA A 13 -27.86 -3.34 13.59
CA ALA A 13 -27.64 -2.50 14.75
C ALA A 13 -26.20 -1.95 14.83
N TYR A 14 -25.46 -1.92 13.73
CA TYR A 14 -24.08 -1.42 13.75
C TYR A 14 -23.98 0.09 13.91
N GLY A 15 -24.87 0.85 13.26
CA GLY A 15 -24.92 2.32 13.38
C GLY A 15 -25.45 2.81 14.72
N PRO A 16 -25.51 4.15 14.92
CA PRO A 16 -25.19 5.19 13.96
C PRO A 16 -23.70 5.46 13.80
N VAL A 17 -23.27 5.91 12.62
CA VAL A 17 -21.86 6.10 12.28
C VAL A 17 -21.54 7.51 11.72
N ALA A 18 -20.28 7.91 11.87
CA ALA A 18 -19.60 8.92 11.08
C ALA A 18 -18.70 8.21 10.05
N ILE A 19 -18.74 8.64 8.80
CA ILE A 19 -17.99 7.96 7.74
C ILE A 19 -17.07 8.90 6.97
N THR A 20 -16.08 8.32 6.33
CA THR A 20 -15.36 8.91 5.20
C THR A 20 -15.28 7.91 4.06
N ILE A 21 -15.25 8.41 2.83
CA ILE A 21 -15.25 7.57 1.62
C ILE A 21 -14.01 7.87 0.80
N GLY A 22 -13.25 6.83 0.44
CA GLY A 22 -12.04 7.02 -0.36
C GLY A 22 -11.37 5.72 -0.80
N LYS A 23 -10.40 5.86 -1.72
CA LYS A 23 -9.59 4.73 -2.18
C LYS A 23 -8.58 4.27 -1.14
N PHE A 24 -8.07 5.19 -0.33
CA PHE A 24 -7.07 4.98 0.72
C PHE A 24 -5.83 4.20 0.26
N ASP A 25 -5.43 4.41 -1.00
CA ASP A 25 -4.27 3.75 -1.56
C ASP A 25 -2.98 4.30 -0.93
N GLY A 26 -2.23 3.42 -0.26
CA GLY A 26 -1.05 3.73 0.53
C GLY A 26 -1.34 4.11 1.99
N VAL A 27 -2.55 4.51 2.37
CA VAL A 27 -2.91 5.00 3.72
C VAL A 27 -1.87 5.99 4.26
N HIS A 28 -1.44 6.92 3.39
CA HIS A 28 -0.40 7.92 3.67
C HIS A 28 -0.83 8.95 4.74
N SER A 29 0.09 9.80 5.19
CA SER A 29 -0.14 10.79 6.26
C SER A 29 -1.36 11.67 6.02
N GLY A 30 -1.65 12.07 4.77
CA GLY A 30 -2.88 12.79 4.41
C GLY A 30 -4.15 11.97 4.68
N HIS A 31 -4.15 10.68 4.32
CA HIS A 31 -5.28 9.80 4.67
C HIS A 31 -5.41 9.65 6.19
N ARG A 32 -4.30 9.45 6.91
CA ARG A 32 -4.30 9.33 8.38
C ARG A 32 -4.84 10.56 9.06
N ALA A 33 -4.53 11.76 8.56
CA ALA A 33 -5.07 13.01 9.08
C ALA A 33 -6.60 13.08 8.92
N VAL A 34 -7.13 12.67 7.75
CA VAL A 34 -8.58 12.54 7.52
C VAL A 34 -9.21 11.56 8.51
N LEU A 35 -8.58 10.39 8.71
CA LEU A 35 -9.10 9.36 9.63
C LEU A 35 -9.03 9.78 11.10
N ALA A 36 -7.99 10.51 11.50
CA ALA A 36 -7.92 11.10 12.82
C ALA A 36 -9.07 12.10 13.04
N ARG A 37 -9.33 12.97 12.05
CA ARG A 37 -10.45 13.92 12.11
C ARG A 37 -11.81 13.21 12.14
N LEU A 38 -11.97 12.11 11.40
CA LEU A 38 -13.18 11.28 11.44
C LEU A 38 -13.44 10.75 12.85
N ARG A 39 -12.39 10.22 13.51
CA ARG A 39 -12.50 9.70 14.88
C ARG A 39 -12.88 10.78 15.89
N GLU A 40 -12.28 11.97 15.79
CA GLU A 40 -12.64 13.11 16.63
C GLU A 40 -14.13 13.46 16.47
N VAL A 41 -14.59 13.65 15.23
CA VAL A 41 -15.99 13.97 14.92
C VAL A 41 -16.95 12.88 15.40
N ALA A 42 -16.57 11.62 15.26
CA ALA A 42 -17.35 10.48 15.73
C ALA A 42 -17.45 10.48 17.26
N ALA A 43 -16.31 10.64 17.96
CA ALA A 43 -16.25 10.66 19.42
C ALA A 43 -17.08 11.82 20.02
N ASP A 44 -16.98 13.04 19.47
CA ASP A 44 -17.73 14.22 19.92
C ASP A 44 -19.25 14.03 19.83
N ARG A 45 -19.72 13.12 18.97
CA ARG A 45 -21.15 12.87 18.71
C ARG A 45 -21.63 11.50 19.20
N GLY A 46 -20.77 10.72 19.84
CA GLY A 46 -21.10 9.38 20.32
C GLY A 46 -21.40 8.40 19.18
N LEU A 47 -20.73 8.59 18.02
CA LEU A 47 -20.85 7.75 16.83
C LEU A 47 -19.66 6.81 16.71
N ARG A 48 -19.80 5.74 15.91
CA ARG A 48 -18.66 4.93 15.43
C ARG A 48 -18.03 5.56 14.21
N SER A 49 -16.72 5.48 14.11
CA SER A 49 -15.94 5.94 12.95
C SER A 49 -15.78 4.81 11.92
N VAL A 50 -16.26 5.01 10.70
CA VAL A 50 -16.24 3.98 9.64
C VAL A 50 -15.60 4.51 8.36
N VAL A 51 -14.69 3.71 7.80
CA VAL A 51 -14.10 3.96 6.48
C VAL A 51 -14.87 3.18 5.43
N VAL A 52 -15.38 3.86 4.42
CA VAL A 52 -15.92 3.22 3.21
C VAL A 52 -14.85 3.25 2.13
N THR A 53 -14.41 2.10 1.68
CA THR A 53 -13.37 1.96 0.65
C THR A 53 -13.75 0.89 -0.37
N PHE A 54 -12.87 0.63 -1.34
CA PHE A 54 -13.11 -0.30 -2.44
C PHE A 54 -12.07 -1.42 -2.43
N ASP A 55 -12.43 -2.59 -2.92
CA ASP A 55 -11.52 -3.74 -3.11
C ASP A 55 -10.38 -3.40 -4.09
N ARG A 56 -10.66 -2.56 -5.08
CA ARG A 56 -9.73 -2.10 -6.13
C ARG A 56 -9.90 -0.62 -6.44
N ASN A 57 -8.95 -0.04 -7.18
CA ASN A 57 -9.12 1.31 -7.69
C ASN A 57 -10.25 1.34 -8.74
N PRO A 58 -11.30 2.18 -8.61
CA PRO A 58 -12.36 2.32 -9.61
C PRO A 58 -11.84 2.49 -11.03
N MET A 59 -10.72 3.18 -11.22
CA MET A 59 -10.11 3.37 -12.54
C MET A 59 -9.66 2.06 -13.20
N SER A 60 -9.38 1.00 -12.43
CA SER A 60 -9.01 -0.31 -13.01
C SER A 60 -10.12 -0.93 -13.84
N LEU A 61 -11.38 -0.56 -13.56
CA LEU A 61 -12.55 -0.97 -14.33
C LEU A 61 -12.95 0.09 -15.37
N LEU A 62 -12.97 1.38 -14.96
CA LEU A 62 -13.52 2.47 -15.77
C LEU A 62 -12.55 2.93 -16.88
N ASN A 63 -11.27 2.94 -16.62
CA ASN A 63 -10.21 3.30 -17.57
C ASN A 63 -8.91 2.55 -17.23
N PRO A 64 -8.81 1.25 -17.55
CA PRO A 64 -7.65 0.42 -17.17
C PRO A 64 -6.31 0.98 -17.66
N ALA A 65 -6.31 1.58 -18.87
CA ALA A 65 -5.08 2.13 -19.47
C ALA A 65 -4.51 3.34 -18.70
N ALA A 66 -5.34 4.08 -17.98
CA ALA A 66 -4.94 5.22 -17.16
C ALA A 66 -4.92 4.89 -15.65
N CYS A 67 -5.23 3.65 -15.28
CA CYS A 67 -5.22 3.26 -13.87
C CYS A 67 -3.79 3.15 -13.35
N PRO A 68 -3.40 3.94 -12.32
CA PRO A 68 -2.08 3.78 -11.74
C PRO A 68 -1.98 2.43 -11.02
N GLN A 69 -0.79 1.85 -11.02
CA GLN A 69 -0.50 0.67 -10.22
C GLN A 69 -0.79 0.96 -8.73
N PRO A 70 -1.48 0.05 -8.01
CA PRO A 70 -1.77 0.26 -6.60
C PRO A 70 -0.48 0.29 -5.76
N LEU A 71 -0.45 1.14 -4.74
CA LEU A 71 0.65 1.17 -3.77
C LEU A 71 0.63 -0.06 -2.87
N LEU A 72 -0.56 -0.54 -2.54
CA LEU A 72 -0.81 -1.65 -1.64
C LEU A 72 -1.81 -2.63 -2.25
N SER A 73 -1.70 -3.91 -1.92
CA SER A 73 -2.79 -4.86 -2.13
C SER A 73 -4.00 -4.51 -1.24
N LYS A 74 -5.13 -5.17 -1.47
CA LYS A 74 -6.31 -5.03 -0.61
C LYS A 74 -5.96 -5.37 0.84
N GLU A 75 -5.28 -6.48 1.05
CA GLU A 75 -4.89 -6.99 2.35
C GLU A 75 -3.96 -6.01 3.07
N GLN A 76 -2.88 -5.56 2.42
CA GLN A 76 -1.96 -4.56 2.96
C GLN A 76 -2.68 -3.25 3.32
N LYS A 77 -3.63 -2.81 2.49
CA LYS A 77 -4.42 -1.61 2.75
C LYS A 77 -5.27 -1.77 4.01
N LEU A 78 -5.94 -2.90 4.17
CA LEU A 78 -6.80 -3.18 5.33
C LEU A 78 -5.98 -3.30 6.62
N GLU A 79 -4.82 -3.94 6.57
CA GLU A 79 -3.89 -3.98 7.70
C GLU A 79 -3.46 -2.57 8.10
N ARG A 80 -3.12 -1.70 7.14
CA ARG A 80 -2.76 -0.32 7.43
C ARG A 80 -3.92 0.52 7.96
N LEU A 81 -5.14 0.31 7.45
CA LEU A 81 -6.34 0.97 8.00
C LEU A 81 -6.59 0.53 9.45
N ALA A 82 -6.37 -0.74 9.77
CA ALA A 82 -6.52 -1.23 11.14
C ALA A 82 -5.58 -0.54 12.15
N THR A 83 -4.43 0.00 11.69
CA THR A 83 -3.51 0.77 12.54
C THR A 83 -3.94 2.22 12.76
N THR A 84 -5.08 2.65 12.24
CA THR A 84 -5.58 4.03 12.37
C THR A 84 -6.64 4.20 13.45
N ASP A 85 -6.93 3.13 14.19
CA ASP A 85 -7.92 3.07 15.28
C ASP A 85 -9.33 3.52 14.89
N VAL A 86 -9.73 3.42 13.62
CA VAL A 86 -11.13 3.56 13.23
C VAL A 86 -11.92 2.33 13.68
N ASP A 87 -13.19 2.51 14.02
CA ASP A 87 -14.01 1.42 14.57
C ASP A 87 -14.35 0.37 13.52
N GLY A 88 -14.59 0.79 12.28
CA GLY A 88 -14.96 -0.13 11.20
C GLY A 88 -14.47 0.28 9.82
N SER A 89 -14.45 -0.70 8.92
CA SER A 89 -14.20 -0.50 7.49
C SER A 89 -15.20 -1.31 6.67
N LEU A 90 -15.91 -0.64 5.76
CA LEU A 90 -16.74 -1.27 4.74
C LEU A 90 -15.98 -1.26 3.42
N VAL A 91 -15.69 -2.44 2.88
CA VAL A 91 -15.00 -2.63 1.61
C VAL A 91 -16.01 -3.00 0.53
N LEU A 92 -16.30 -2.07 -0.34
CA LEU A 92 -17.20 -2.30 -1.45
C LEU A 92 -16.48 -2.95 -2.63
N THR A 93 -17.04 -4.02 -3.17
CA THR A 93 -16.56 -4.60 -4.44
C THR A 93 -16.89 -3.64 -5.57
N PHE A 94 -15.84 -3.05 -6.19
CA PHE A 94 -16.05 -2.13 -7.30
C PHE A 94 -16.14 -2.90 -8.62
N ASP A 95 -17.35 -3.28 -8.95
CA ASP A 95 -17.72 -3.97 -10.18
C ASP A 95 -18.59 -3.07 -11.10
N ARG A 96 -19.09 -3.65 -12.19
CA ARG A 96 -19.94 -2.93 -13.12
C ARG A 96 -21.25 -2.48 -12.48
N ALA A 97 -21.85 -3.32 -11.63
CA ALA A 97 -23.10 -3.01 -10.96
C ALA A 97 -22.94 -1.77 -10.06
N LEU A 98 -21.91 -1.74 -9.20
CA LEU A 98 -21.63 -0.58 -8.35
C LEU A 98 -21.26 0.67 -9.18
N SER A 99 -20.57 0.51 -10.31
CA SER A 99 -20.18 1.64 -11.17
C SER A 99 -21.36 2.32 -11.89
N GLU A 100 -22.51 1.67 -11.98
CA GLU A 100 -23.74 2.15 -12.59
C GLU A 100 -24.78 2.66 -11.58
N VAL A 101 -24.51 2.53 -10.27
CA VAL A 101 -25.38 3.03 -9.19
C VAL A 101 -25.43 4.55 -9.20
N SER A 102 -26.63 5.12 -9.20
CA SER A 102 -26.80 6.59 -9.14
C SER A 102 -26.27 7.19 -7.84
N ALA A 103 -26.05 8.49 -7.78
CA ALA A 103 -25.64 9.17 -6.56
C ALA A 103 -26.71 9.04 -5.47
N GLU A 104 -27.97 9.16 -5.84
CA GLU A 104 -29.13 9.04 -4.95
C GLU A 104 -29.26 7.62 -4.39
N ASP A 105 -29.14 6.60 -5.26
CA ASP A 105 -29.22 5.19 -4.82
C ASP A 105 -28.03 4.81 -3.93
N PHE A 106 -26.83 5.31 -4.22
CA PHE A 106 -25.68 5.10 -3.38
C PHE A 106 -25.89 5.67 -1.97
N VAL A 107 -26.42 6.89 -1.86
CA VAL A 107 -26.73 7.49 -0.56
C VAL A 107 -27.82 6.73 0.17
N SER A 108 -28.92 6.43 -0.51
CA SER A 108 -30.08 5.78 0.13
C SER A 108 -29.78 4.35 0.58
N THR A 109 -29.04 3.57 -0.21
CA THR A 109 -28.78 2.16 0.09
C THR A 109 -27.55 1.97 0.97
N VAL A 110 -26.44 2.63 0.67
CA VAL A 110 -25.17 2.42 1.38
C VAL A 110 -25.08 3.28 2.63
N LEU A 111 -25.26 4.62 2.48
CA LEU A 111 -25.00 5.53 3.58
C LEU A 111 -26.14 5.55 4.60
N ALA A 112 -27.36 5.77 4.15
CA ALA A 112 -28.51 5.83 5.03
C ALA A 112 -29.02 4.42 5.41
N GLY A 113 -29.16 3.52 4.42
CA GLY A 113 -29.76 2.21 4.62
C GLY A 113 -28.86 1.26 5.42
N ALA A 114 -27.67 0.94 4.91
CA ALA A 114 -26.82 -0.07 5.52
C ALA A 114 -26.01 0.44 6.74
N LEU A 115 -25.57 1.71 6.71
CA LEU A 115 -24.66 2.25 7.73
C LEU A 115 -25.35 3.15 8.78
N ASP A 116 -26.59 3.53 8.61
CA ASP A 116 -27.26 4.54 9.48
C ASP A 116 -26.36 5.78 9.69
N THR A 117 -25.83 6.32 8.59
CA THR A 117 -24.85 7.42 8.63
C THR A 117 -25.47 8.69 9.19
N LYS A 118 -24.76 9.34 10.12
CA LYS A 118 -25.12 10.64 10.69
C LYS A 118 -24.17 11.76 10.28
N VAL A 119 -22.94 11.42 9.91
CA VAL A 119 -21.94 12.39 9.44
C VAL A 119 -21.13 11.77 8.30
N VAL A 120 -20.92 12.56 7.24
CA VAL A 120 -20.05 12.21 6.12
C VAL A 120 -18.91 13.22 6.04
N LEU A 121 -17.66 12.77 6.19
CA LEU A 121 -16.47 13.57 6.00
C LEU A 121 -15.90 13.34 4.60
N VAL A 122 -15.75 14.40 3.81
CA VAL A 122 -15.19 14.31 2.44
C VAL A 122 -14.36 15.54 2.10
N GLY A 123 -13.44 15.40 1.14
CA GLY A 123 -12.72 16.53 0.56
C GLY A 123 -13.62 17.37 -0.35
N ALA A 124 -13.22 18.61 -0.61
CA ALA A 124 -13.99 19.53 -1.47
C ALA A 124 -14.15 19.05 -2.92
N ASP A 125 -13.22 18.19 -3.39
CA ASP A 125 -13.20 17.61 -4.73
C ASP A 125 -13.90 16.24 -4.84
N PHE A 126 -14.63 15.83 -3.79
CA PHE A 126 -15.27 14.52 -3.73
C PHE A 126 -16.33 14.32 -4.81
N ARG A 127 -16.26 13.16 -5.48
CA ARG A 127 -17.22 12.73 -6.50
C ARG A 127 -17.68 11.30 -6.21
N PHE A 128 -18.97 11.03 -6.47
CA PHE A 128 -19.59 9.73 -6.23
C PHE A 128 -20.72 9.42 -7.21
N GLY A 129 -21.25 8.19 -7.15
CA GLY A 129 -22.27 7.72 -8.06
C GLY A 129 -21.77 7.48 -9.48
N ALA A 130 -22.66 7.00 -10.34
CA ALA A 130 -22.36 6.69 -11.72
C ALA A 130 -21.68 7.86 -12.45
N ARG A 131 -20.53 7.59 -13.07
CA ARG A 131 -19.70 8.58 -13.79
C ARG A 131 -19.24 9.77 -12.93
N GLY A 132 -19.28 9.66 -11.59
CA GLY A 132 -18.96 10.76 -10.68
C GLY A 132 -19.93 11.93 -10.78
N ALA A 133 -21.19 11.67 -11.07
CA ALA A 133 -22.23 12.70 -11.26
C ALA A 133 -22.52 13.47 -9.95
N GLY A 134 -22.45 12.77 -8.79
CA GLY A 134 -22.61 13.39 -7.48
C GLY A 134 -21.38 14.18 -7.05
N ASP A 135 -21.60 15.32 -6.43
CA ASP A 135 -20.60 16.17 -5.81
C ASP A 135 -20.99 16.52 -4.36
N VAL A 136 -20.19 17.38 -3.71
CA VAL A 136 -20.44 17.81 -2.33
C VAL A 136 -21.77 18.58 -2.19
N ALA A 137 -22.21 19.32 -3.20
CA ALA A 137 -23.47 20.04 -3.15
C ALA A 137 -24.65 19.07 -3.13
N LEU A 138 -24.67 18.12 -4.07
CA LEU A 138 -25.70 17.06 -4.08
C LEU A 138 -25.65 16.19 -2.82
N LEU A 139 -24.44 15.89 -2.30
CA LEU A 139 -24.31 15.12 -1.06
C LEU A 139 -24.96 15.84 0.12
N ARG A 140 -24.86 17.18 0.21
CA ARG A 140 -25.54 17.98 1.25
C ARG A 140 -27.06 17.95 1.09
N GLU A 141 -27.56 18.13 -0.13
CA GLU A 141 -29.01 18.06 -0.41
C GLU A 141 -29.57 16.68 0.01
N LEU A 142 -28.88 15.61 -0.36
CA LEU A 142 -29.26 14.26 0.05
C LEU A 142 -29.10 14.06 1.57
N GLY A 143 -28.12 14.71 2.20
CA GLY A 143 -27.93 14.72 3.64
C GLY A 143 -29.14 15.30 4.39
N GLU A 144 -29.72 16.40 3.89
CA GLU A 144 -30.95 16.98 4.46
C GLU A 144 -32.14 16.01 4.36
N VAL A 145 -32.24 15.25 3.24
CA VAL A 145 -33.33 14.28 3.03
C VAL A 145 -33.17 13.05 3.92
N HIS A 146 -31.93 12.54 4.05
CA HIS A 146 -31.66 11.29 4.76
C HIS A 146 -31.17 11.46 6.21
N GLY A 147 -31.03 12.70 6.68
CA GLY A 147 -30.74 13.01 8.09
C GLY A 147 -29.27 12.81 8.47
N PHE A 148 -28.33 13.18 7.60
CA PHE A 148 -26.91 13.24 7.91
C PHE A 148 -26.27 14.59 7.56
N GLU A 149 -25.22 14.97 8.31
CA GLU A 149 -24.41 16.16 8.07
C GLU A 149 -23.23 15.88 7.15
N VAL A 150 -22.87 16.82 6.28
CA VAL A 150 -21.67 16.76 5.44
C VAL A 150 -20.62 17.73 5.94
N VAL A 151 -19.50 17.19 6.42
CA VAL A 151 -18.33 17.95 6.85
C VAL A 151 -17.30 17.91 5.72
N VAL A 152 -17.01 19.09 5.15
CA VAL A 152 -15.95 19.22 4.14
C VAL A 152 -14.64 19.49 4.85
N ILE A 153 -13.62 18.70 4.53
CA ILE A 153 -12.27 18.86 5.04
C ILE A 153 -11.38 19.46 3.96
N ASP A 154 -10.61 20.46 4.36
CA ASP A 154 -9.57 21.04 3.53
C ASP A 154 -8.37 20.09 3.42
N ASP A 155 -7.45 20.35 2.48
CA ASP A 155 -6.21 19.61 2.35
C ASP A 155 -5.35 19.74 3.61
N ILE A 156 -5.22 18.65 4.38
CA ILE A 156 -4.71 18.70 5.75
C ILE A 156 -3.18 18.50 5.82
N ALA A 157 -2.57 17.84 4.83
CA ALA A 157 -1.16 17.48 4.90
C ALA A 157 -0.37 18.05 3.71
N LEU A 158 0.58 18.95 4.03
CA LEU A 158 1.60 19.43 3.09
C LEU A 158 2.96 18.96 3.56
N GLU A 159 3.75 18.38 2.64
CA GLU A 159 5.17 18.09 2.84
C GLU A 159 5.95 18.90 1.81
N GLU A 160 6.92 19.68 2.26
CA GLU A 160 7.72 20.60 1.42
C GLU A 160 6.85 21.53 0.54
N GLY A 161 5.67 21.95 1.02
CA GLY A 161 4.73 22.77 0.25
C GLY A 161 3.94 22.03 -0.82
N ARG A 162 4.07 20.70 -0.91
CA ARG A 162 3.32 19.83 -1.83
C ARG A 162 2.31 18.97 -1.05
N ARG A 163 1.09 18.84 -1.60
CA ARG A 163 0.06 17.96 -1.03
C ARG A 163 0.54 16.51 -1.04
N VAL A 164 0.47 15.84 0.13
CA VAL A 164 0.72 14.41 0.23
C VAL A 164 -0.37 13.64 -0.51
N SER A 165 0.01 12.81 -1.46
CA SER A 165 -0.91 12.04 -2.30
C SER A 165 -0.31 10.69 -2.72
N SER A 166 -1.17 9.73 -3.07
CA SER A 166 -0.71 8.45 -3.62
C SER A 166 0.11 8.62 -4.91
N THR A 167 -0.13 9.68 -5.69
CA THR A 167 0.65 10.02 -6.89
C THR A 167 2.08 10.41 -6.49
N PHE A 168 2.24 11.28 -5.50
CA PHE A 168 3.54 11.70 -5.03
C PHE A 168 4.35 10.53 -4.44
N VAL A 169 3.69 9.65 -3.67
CA VAL A 169 4.34 8.42 -3.17
C VAL A 169 4.82 7.53 -4.33
N ARG A 170 4.01 7.36 -5.41
CA ARG A 170 4.45 6.58 -6.58
C ARG A 170 5.64 7.21 -7.30
N GLU A 171 5.68 8.53 -7.43
CA GLU A 171 6.82 9.26 -8.00
C GLU A 171 8.10 8.93 -7.22
N LEU A 172 8.07 9.07 -5.88
CA LEU A 172 9.21 8.76 -5.01
C LEU A 172 9.67 7.30 -5.18
N LEU A 173 8.75 6.35 -5.15
CA LEU A 173 9.08 4.94 -5.33
C LEU A 173 9.63 4.64 -6.73
N SER A 174 9.11 5.32 -7.76
CA SER A 174 9.59 5.18 -9.15
C SER A 174 11.00 5.77 -9.35
N GLU A 175 11.44 6.63 -8.45
CA GLU A 175 12.78 7.22 -8.40
C GLU A 175 13.72 6.47 -7.43
N GLY A 176 13.24 5.42 -6.74
CA GLY A 176 13.99 4.67 -5.74
C GLY A 176 14.08 5.34 -4.37
N ARG A 177 13.42 6.47 -4.15
CA ARG A 177 13.40 7.25 -2.90
C ARG A 177 12.47 6.62 -1.86
N VAL A 178 12.77 5.38 -1.50
CA VAL A 178 11.91 4.56 -0.61
C VAL A 178 11.86 5.12 0.82
N ALA A 179 12.95 5.72 1.31
CA ALA A 179 13.00 6.32 2.64
C ALA A 179 12.06 7.54 2.75
N GLU A 180 12.03 8.39 1.73
CA GLU A 180 11.12 9.55 1.69
C GLU A 180 9.66 9.08 1.50
N ALA A 181 9.43 8.09 0.65
CA ALA A 181 8.12 7.47 0.53
C ALA A 181 7.62 6.91 1.87
N ALA A 182 8.51 6.30 2.68
CA ALA A 182 8.19 5.78 4.00
C ALA A 182 7.77 6.89 4.98
N GLN A 183 8.36 8.07 4.90
CA GLN A 183 7.93 9.23 5.71
C GLN A 183 6.49 9.62 5.38
N LEU A 184 6.14 9.72 4.08
CA LEU A 184 4.77 10.03 3.66
C LEU A 184 3.78 8.92 4.02
N LEU A 185 4.20 7.66 3.92
CA LEU A 185 3.40 6.48 4.28
C LEU A 185 3.32 6.23 5.79
N THR A 186 4.16 6.91 6.59
CA THR A 186 4.32 6.69 8.04
C THR A 186 4.70 5.25 8.42
N ALA A 187 5.24 4.51 7.47
CA ALA A 187 5.75 3.14 7.61
C ALA A 187 6.56 2.77 6.36
N ALA A 188 7.44 1.79 6.47
CA ALA A 188 8.18 1.27 5.33
C ALA A 188 7.22 0.85 4.21
N HIS A 189 7.58 1.16 2.96
CA HIS A 189 6.90 0.58 1.81
C HIS A 189 7.27 -0.89 1.70
N SER A 190 6.29 -1.75 1.35
CA SER A 190 6.54 -3.18 1.26
C SER A 190 5.94 -3.82 0.01
N VAL A 191 6.61 -4.88 -0.44
CA VAL A 191 6.16 -5.78 -1.51
C VAL A 191 6.03 -7.18 -0.93
N ARG A 192 4.93 -7.87 -1.21
CA ARG A 192 4.67 -9.25 -0.78
C ARG A 192 4.63 -10.18 -1.99
N GLY A 193 5.14 -11.39 -1.83
CA GLY A 193 5.06 -12.40 -2.88
C GLY A 193 5.41 -13.79 -2.35
N VAL A 194 5.16 -14.78 -3.20
CA VAL A 194 5.57 -16.15 -2.93
C VAL A 194 7.00 -16.33 -3.45
N VAL A 195 7.85 -16.97 -2.66
CA VAL A 195 9.22 -17.28 -3.08
C VAL A 195 9.21 -18.42 -4.08
N VAL A 196 9.73 -18.15 -5.28
CA VAL A 196 9.84 -19.13 -6.38
C VAL A 196 11.28 -19.48 -6.68
N LEU A 197 11.48 -20.60 -7.38
CA LEU A 197 12.77 -20.99 -7.91
C LEU A 197 13.23 -19.99 -8.98
N GLY A 198 14.29 -19.24 -8.68
CA GLY A 198 14.99 -18.41 -9.66
C GLY A 198 16.06 -19.18 -10.42
N GLN A 199 16.97 -18.45 -11.05
CA GLN A 199 18.09 -19.04 -11.82
C GLN A 199 19.20 -19.67 -10.95
N GLN A 200 19.10 -19.57 -9.62
CA GLN A 200 20.00 -20.12 -8.59
C GLN A 200 21.50 -19.71 -8.74
N ARG A 201 21.85 -18.79 -9.61
CA ARG A 201 23.23 -18.32 -9.82
C ARG A 201 23.84 -17.73 -8.57
N GLY A 202 23.07 -16.97 -7.77
CA GLY A 202 23.53 -16.42 -6.50
C GLY A 202 23.95 -17.51 -5.51
N ARG A 203 23.24 -18.65 -5.47
CA ARG A 203 23.56 -19.76 -4.56
C ARG A 203 24.92 -20.37 -4.85
N GLU A 204 25.29 -20.51 -6.13
CA GLU A 204 26.61 -21.01 -6.56
C GLU A 204 27.74 -20.05 -6.15
N LEU A 205 27.44 -18.76 -6.00
CA LEU A 205 28.37 -17.71 -5.60
C LEU A 205 28.40 -17.48 -4.07
N GLY A 206 27.61 -18.24 -3.28
CA GLY A 206 27.50 -18.06 -1.84
C GLY A 206 26.49 -17.00 -1.38
N TYR A 207 25.67 -16.49 -2.31
CA TYR A 207 24.62 -15.50 -2.06
C TYR A 207 23.24 -16.06 -2.45
N PRO A 208 22.66 -16.97 -1.65
CA PRO A 208 21.33 -17.48 -1.94
C PRO A 208 20.30 -16.35 -1.93
N THR A 209 19.46 -16.29 -2.96
CA THR A 209 18.41 -15.28 -3.09
C THR A 209 17.01 -15.89 -3.10
N ALA A 210 16.08 -15.24 -2.40
CA ALA A 210 14.66 -15.47 -2.51
C ALA A 210 14.11 -14.62 -3.67
N ASN A 211 13.62 -15.28 -4.71
CA ASN A 211 13.01 -14.61 -5.85
C ASN A 211 11.51 -14.55 -5.63
N LEU A 212 10.91 -13.37 -5.69
CA LEU A 212 9.46 -13.24 -5.62
C LEU A 212 8.83 -13.64 -6.96
N ASP A 213 7.64 -14.23 -6.90
CA ASP A 213 6.83 -14.53 -8.07
C ASP A 213 6.36 -13.24 -8.77
N ARG A 214 5.90 -13.40 -10.02
CA ARG A 214 5.45 -12.27 -10.84
C ARG A 214 4.17 -11.60 -10.37
N ASN A 215 3.41 -12.27 -9.51
CA ASN A 215 2.16 -11.77 -8.94
C ASN A 215 2.38 -11.08 -7.60
N SER A 216 3.61 -10.58 -7.34
CA SER A 216 3.90 -9.87 -6.10
C SER A 216 3.00 -8.65 -5.93
N GLU A 217 2.57 -8.43 -4.71
CA GLU A 217 1.64 -7.41 -4.29
C GLU A 217 2.38 -6.16 -3.83
N GLY A 218 1.79 -5.00 -4.08
CA GLY A 218 2.39 -3.69 -3.79
C GLY A 218 3.10 -3.09 -5.01
N PHE A 219 3.45 -1.82 -4.88
CA PHE A 219 4.18 -1.09 -5.93
C PHE A 219 5.66 -1.48 -5.89
N ILE A 220 6.20 -2.01 -6.98
CA ILE A 220 7.61 -2.37 -7.08
C ILE A 220 8.43 -1.09 -7.35
N PRO A 221 9.39 -0.70 -6.47
CA PRO A 221 10.22 0.50 -6.64
C PRO A 221 11.09 0.50 -7.91
N ALA A 222 11.87 1.56 -8.11
CA ALA A 222 12.83 1.67 -9.21
C ALA A 222 13.85 0.52 -9.21
N ASP A 223 14.48 0.27 -10.37
CA ASP A 223 15.55 -0.71 -10.48
C ASP A 223 16.76 -0.27 -9.65
N GLY A 224 17.35 -1.19 -8.90
CA GLY A 224 18.49 -0.93 -8.03
C GLY A 224 18.67 -1.97 -6.94
N VAL A 225 19.60 -1.70 -6.05
CA VAL A 225 19.87 -2.46 -4.84
C VAL A 225 19.41 -1.66 -3.63
N TYR A 226 18.74 -2.31 -2.70
CA TYR A 226 18.11 -1.70 -1.52
C TYR A 226 18.53 -2.42 -0.25
N ALA A 227 18.67 -1.66 0.84
CA ALA A 227 18.64 -2.19 2.19
C ALA A 227 17.16 -2.39 2.58
N ALA A 228 16.83 -3.59 3.02
CA ALA A 228 15.45 -3.96 3.34
C ALA A 228 15.39 -5.02 4.45
N TRP A 229 14.22 -5.20 5.01
CA TRP A 229 13.90 -6.32 5.86
C TRP A 229 13.11 -7.37 5.09
N LEU A 230 13.61 -8.60 5.03
CA LEU A 230 12.85 -9.76 4.58
C LEU A 230 12.08 -10.33 5.77
N VAL A 231 10.76 -10.33 5.69
CA VAL A 231 9.88 -10.86 6.73
C VAL A 231 9.36 -12.23 6.32
N VAL A 232 9.67 -13.24 7.11
CA VAL A 232 9.27 -14.63 6.91
C VAL A 232 8.59 -15.13 8.18
N ASP A 233 7.34 -15.55 8.10
CA ASP A 233 6.56 -16.04 9.25
C ASP A 233 6.58 -15.03 10.44
N GLY A 234 6.56 -13.73 10.16
CA GLY A 234 6.59 -12.65 11.17
C GLY A 234 7.98 -12.31 11.72
N VAL A 235 9.04 -13.02 11.32
CA VAL A 235 10.42 -12.74 11.73
C VAL A 235 11.14 -11.91 10.66
N ARG A 236 11.82 -10.84 11.10
CA ARG A 236 12.57 -9.92 10.22
C ARG A 236 14.02 -10.36 10.08
N PHE A 237 14.51 -10.44 8.86
CA PHE A 237 15.90 -10.71 8.52
C PHE A 237 16.45 -9.55 7.70
N ALA A 238 17.64 -9.05 8.04
CA ALA A 238 18.29 -8.04 7.23
C ALA A 238 18.58 -8.61 5.84
N ALA A 239 18.28 -7.83 4.79
CA ALA A 239 18.41 -8.30 3.43
C ALA A 239 18.93 -7.21 2.48
N ALA A 240 19.78 -7.62 1.54
CA ALA A 240 20.08 -6.88 0.32
C ALA A 240 19.06 -7.29 -0.75
N VAL A 241 18.30 -6.33 -1.25
CA VAL A 241 17.25 -6.60 -2.25
C VAL A 241 17.63 -5.99 -3.58
N SER A 242 17.62 -6.79 -4.62
CA SER A 242 17.84 -6.36 -6.01
C SER A 242 16.51 -6.28 -6.74
N ILE A 243 16.24 -5.14 -7.38
CA ILE A 243 15.12 -4.95 -8.28
C ILE A 243 15.70 -4.67 -9.67
N GLY A 244 15.33 -5.45 -10.68
CA GLY A 244 15.82 -5.24 -12.02
C GLY A 244 15.06 -6.05 -13.07
N ASN A 245 15.25 -5.66 -14.33
CA ASN A 245 14.73 -6.39 -15.47
C ASN A 245 15.74 -7.45 -15.89
N ASN A 246 15.28 -8.67 -16.07
CA ASN A 246 16.09 -9.72 -16.67
C ASN A 246 15.93 -9.63 -18.20
N PRO A 247 16.90 -9.13 -18.98
CA PRO A 247 16.74 -8.80 -20.40
C PRO A 247 16.72 -10.02 -21.34
N THR A 248 16.31 -11.21 -20.90
CA THR A 248 16.61 -12.46 -21.58
C THR A 248 15.51 -13.01 -22.48
N PHE A 249 14.31 -12.42 -22.55
CA PHE A 249 13.25 -12.90 -23.46
C PHE A 249 12.43 -11.74 -24.04
N ASP A 250 12.06 -11.87 -25.33
CA ASP A 250 11.23 -10.92 -26.08
C ASP A 250 9.86 -10.72 -25.42
N GLY A 251 9.67 -9.65 -24.70
CA GLY A 251 8.44 -9.25 -24.02
C GLY A 251 8.69 -7.99 -23.19
N VAL A 252 7.64 -7.33 -22.71
CA VAL A 252 7.77 -6.23 -21.76
C VAL A 252 8.55 -6.76 -20.56
N PRO A 253 9.73 -6.19 -20.25
CA PRO A 253 10.54 -6.68 -19.15
C PRO A 253 9.81 -6.45 -17.84
N GLU A 254 9.35 -7.53 -17.20
CA GLU A 254 8.78 -7.48 -15.87
C GLU A 254 9.90 -7.35 -14.85
N LYS A 255 9.74 -6.44 -13.90
CA LYS A 255 10.67 -6.27 -12.80
C LYS A 255 10.71 -7.52 -11.94
N GLN A 256 11.92 -8.03 -11.67
CA GLN A 256 12.14 -9.11 -10.71
C GLN A 256 12.60 -8.53 -9.38
N VAL A 257 12.12 -9.11 -8.30
CA VAL A 257 12.52 -8.75 -6.93
C VAL A 257 13.22 -9.94 -6.32
N GLU A 258 14.50 -9.80 -6.02
CA GLU A 258 15.35 -10.83 -5.44
C GLU A 258 15.91 -10.34 -4.11
N ALA A 259 15.68 -11.09 -3.03
CA ALA A 259 16.16 -10.77 -1.69
C ALA A 259 17.23 -11.75 -1.23
N HIS A 260 18.42 -11.25 -0.91
CA HIS A 260 19.46 -12.00 -0.20
C HIS A 260 19.37 -11.68 1.30
N ALA A 261 18.91 -12.64 2.10
CA ALA A 261 18.87 -12.52 3.55
C ALA A 261 20.29 -12.69 4.12
N LEU A 262 20.80 -11.67 4.82
CA LEU A 262 22.15 -11.68 5.37
C LEU A 262 22.30 -12.76 6.44
N ASP A 263 23.40 -13.53 6.37
CA ASP A 263 23.77 -14.57 7.32
C ASP A 263 22.75 -15.71 7.44
N GLN A 264 21.84 -15.86 6.49
CA GLN A 264 20.81 -16.90 6.52
C GLN A 264 21.03 -17.91 5.40
N ASP A 265 20.83 -19.18 5.75
CA ASP A 265 20.76 -20.30 4.82
C ASP A 265 19.54 -21.15 5.19
N PHE A 266 18.37 -20.71 4.74
CA PHE A 266 17.10 -21.37 4.99
C PHE A 266 16.34 -21.64 3.68
N ASP A 267 15.56 -22.71 3.68
CA ASP A 267 14.64 -23.02 2.59
C ASP A 267 13.29 -22.35 2.84
N ILE A 268 12.97 -21.35 2.01
CA ILE A 268 11.72 -20.60 2.05
C ILE A 268 10.94 -20.66 0.74
N TYR A 269 11.27 -21.61 -0.14
CA TYR A 269 10.50 -21.82 -1.36
C TYR A 269 9.04 -22.14 -1.08
N GLY A 270 8.14 -21.52 -1.85
CA GLY A 270 6.70 -21.65 -1.68
C GLY A 270 6.11 -20.86 -0.51
N LYS A 271 6.94 -20.25 0.35
CA LYS A 271 6.45 -19.37 1.41
C LYS A 271 6.08 -18.00 0.86
N ARG A 272 5.03 -17.41 1.42
CA ARG A 272 4.71 -15.99 1.25
C ARG A 272 5.60 -15.18 2.17
N VAL A 273 6.29 -14.20 1.62
CA VAL A 273 7.19 -13.30 2.35
C VAL A 273 6.85 -11.85 2.08
N GLU A 274 7.33 -10.96 2.93
CA GLU A 274 7.23 -9.52 2.75
C GLU A 274 8.62 -8.90 2.74
N ILE A 275 8.85 -7.95 1.83
CA ILE A 275 10.08 -7.16 1.75
C ILE A 275 9.72 -5.74 2.12
N GLU A 276 10.24 -5.24 3.24
CA GLU A 276 10.07 -3.88 3.73
C GLU A 276 11.31 -3.06 3.34
N PHE A 277 11.16 -2.13 2.42
CA PHE A 277 12.25 -1.29 1.92
C PHE A 277 12.62 -0.19 2.91
N VAL A 278 13.91 -0.03 3.18
CA VAL A 278 14.44 0.97 4.11
C VAL A 278 15.16 2.09 3.36
N GLU A 279 16.14 1.74 2.50
CA GLU A 279 16.94 2.73 1.79
C GLU A 279 17.44 2.20 0.44
N TYR A 280 17.63 3.10 -0.51
CA TYR A 280 18.26 2.83 -1.80
C TYR A 280 19.78 2.83 -1.65
N VAL A 281 20.43 1.75 -2.04
CA VAL A 281 21.89 1.61 -1.93
C VAL A 281 22.58 2.09 -3.19
N ARG A 282 22.16 1.60 -4.34
CA ARG A 282 22.74 1.95 -5.65
C ARG A 282 21.90 1.49 -6.84
N GLY A 283 22.21 2.04 -8.00
CA GLY A 283 21.66 1.56 -9.29
C GLY A 283 22.20 0.20 -9.73
N MET A 284 21.52 -0.39 -10.71
CA MET A 284 21.97 -1.62 -11.35
C MET A 284 23.21 -1.36 -12.21
N VAL A 285 24.23 -2.23 -12.06
CA VAL A 285 25.49 -2.19 -12.82
C VAL A 285 25.71 -3.53 -13.49
N LYS A 286 26.17 -3.52 -14.75
CA LYS A 286 26.55 -4.74 -15.45
C LYS A 286 28.03 -5.03 -15.21
N TYR A 287 28.32 -6.18 -14.63
CA TYR A 287 29.70 -6.66 -14.38
C TYR A 287 30.18 -7.53 -15.53
N THR A 288 31.47 -7.41 -15.85
CA THR A 288 32.12 -8.18 -16.94
C THR A 288 32.79 -9.45 -16.42
N THR A 289 33.04 -9.55 -15.12
CA THR A 289 33.60 -10.74 -14.46
C THR A 289 32.81 -11.12 -13.23
N VAL A 290 32.89 -12.38 -12.85
CA VAL A 290 32.23 -12.92 -11.63
C VAL A 290 32.88 -12.34 -10.37
N GLU A 291 34.18 -12.17 -10.37
CA GLU A 291 34.95 -11.61 -9.24
C GLU A 291 34.48 -10.17 -8.92
N ALA A 292 34.35 -9.33 -9.96
CA ALA A 292 33.88 -7.95 -9.78
C ALA A 292 32.42 -7.91 -9.26
N LEU A 293 31.58 -8.87 -9.62
CA LEU A 293 30.23 -9.01 -9.08
C LEU A 293 30.29 -9.37 -7.60
N ILE A 294 31.10 -10.36 -7.20
CA ILE A 294 31.25 -10.79 -5.79
C ILE A 294 31.81 -9.65 -4.94
N ASP A 295 32.83 -8.92 -5.41
CA ASP A 295 33.39 -7.77 -4.70
C ASP A 295 32.32 -6.71 -4.43
N GLN A 296 31.48 -6.42 -5.42
CA GLN A 296 30.38 -5.47 -5.25
C GLN A 296 29.31 -5.99 -4.28
N MET A 297 28.96 -7.26 -4.34
CA MET A 297 27.99 -7.85 -3.39
C MET A 297 28.50 -7.77 -1.94
N CYS A 298 29.81 -7.94 -1.72
CA CYS A 298 30.43 -7.70 -0.40
C CYS A 298 30.27 -6.26 0.05
N LEU A 299 30.48 -5.28 -0.84
CA LEU A 299 30.29 -3.86 -0.53
C LEU A 299 28.80 -3.54 -0.24
N ASP A 300 27.90 -4.13 -1.00
CA ASP A 300 26.45 -3.99 -0.77
C ASP A 300 26.05 -4.53 0.60
N GLU A 301 26.56 -5.70 1.00
CA GLU A 301 26.30 -6.23 2.36
C GLU A 301 26.76 -5.28 3.45
N VAL A 302 27.97 -4.68 3.31
CA VAL A 302 28.47 -3.70 4.28
C VAL A 302 27.54 -2.50 4.39
N ALA A 303 27.16 -1.93 3.25
CA ALA A 303 26.24 -0.78 3.20
C ALA A 303 24.86 -1.11 3.81
N VAL A 304 24.32 -2.28 3.48
CA VAL A 304 23.03 -2.75 4.05
C VAL A 304 23.11 -2.90 5.56
N ARG A 305 24.21 -3.44 6.08
CA ARG A 305 24.41 -3.59 7.54
C ARG A 305 24.47 -2.24 8.25
N GLU A 306 25.18 -1.27 7.67
CA GLU A 306 25.26 0.10 8.21
C GLU A 306 23.87 0.76 8.24
N ILE A 307 23.13 0.68 7.13
CA ILE A 307 21.78 1.27 7.01
C ILE A 307 20.82 0.64 8.01
N LEU A 308 20.85 -0.68 8.16
CA LEU A 308 19.92 -1.42 9.03
C LEU A 308 20.38 -1.49 10.49
N GLY A 309 21.59 -1.03 10.80
CA GLY A 309 22.14 -1.08 12.15
C GLY A 309 22.43 -2.51 12.65
N VAL A 310 22.74 -3.46 11.75
CA VAL A 310 23.04 -4.85 12.12
C VAL A 310 24.55 -5.06 12.18
N PRO A 311 25.05 -5.96 13.09
CA PRO A 311 26.48 -6.16 13.29
C PRO A 311 27.16 -6.67 12.02
N ALA A 312 28.47 -6.37 11.90
CA ALA A 312 29.31 -6.92 10.85
C ALA A 312 29.36 -8.46 10.97
N LYS A 313 29.51 -9.14 9.84
CA LYS A 313 29.67 -10.60 9.80
C LYS A 313 30.91 -10.96 10.62
N GLU A 314 30.75 -11.79 11.65
CA GLU A 314 31.92 -12.31 12.38
C GLU A 314 32.77 -13.13 11.42
N THR A 315 33.99 -12.66 11.18
CA THR A 315 34.97 -13.46 10.43
C THR A 315 35.27 -14.70 11.26
N PRO A 316 35.06 -15.91 10.73
CA PRO A 316 35.42 -17.10 11.50
C PRO A 316 36.91 -17.02 11.90
N LYS A 317 37.17 -17.02 13.19
CA LYS A 317 38.55 -17.13 13.69
C LYS A 317 39.15 -18.40 13.11
N LYS A 318 40.22 -18.23 12.31
CA LYS A 318 40.99 -19.35 11.76
C LYS A 318 41.62 -20.17 12.86
#